data_d1ebb5cb3e21acda5a7ca5a7dcf1266b
#
_entry.id   d1ebb5cb3e21acda5a7ca5a7dcf1266b
#
_cell.length_a   1.000
_cell.length_b   1.000
_cell.length_c   1.000
_cell.angle_alpha   90.00
_cell.angle_beta   90.00
_cell.angle_gamma   90.00
#
_symmetry.space_group_name_H-M   'P 1'
#
loop_
_entity.id
_entity.type
_entity.pdbx_description
1 polymer ?
#
loop_
_entity_poly.entity_id
_entity_poly.type
_entity_poly.pdbx_seq_one_letter_code
_entity_poly.pdbx_strand_id
1 'polypeptide(L)'
;MKTTALIMAGGKGERXXXXWPKSRVNMPKQFLSLTDDGKTMIQLTVERISPLVDIKDVYVATNKNYRELVKQQLPGIPEENILCEPVGRNTAPCVGLGAVHVASKYDDAVMIVLPSDHLIKNNEVFADTFKEAVQIAEEGANLVTVGITPNYPETGYGYIKYNQDDKKNNAYSVEKFVEKPDLETAKSYLADGTYLWNSGMFVWNVSTILDCFKKFMPDTYEGLLKIKAAVGTADENAVLEAEFPNLESQSVDYGIMEKADSIYTLPGNFGWDDVGSWLAVGRIKKNDDNSNVINGNVVAVNTRGCVIEGGEKLIATVGLRDIVVVDTKDATLITTKENAGEIKQVLAKLREEGKNEYL
;
A
#
# COMPACT_ATOMS: atom_id res chain seq x y z
N MET A 1 21.24 -8.14 13.31
CA MET A 1 21.09 -6.87 12.55
C MET A 1 19.81 -6.18 13.00
N LYS A 2 19.74 -4.84 12.92
CA LYS A 2 18.52 -4.09 13.28
C LYS A 2 17.46 -4.26 12.20
N THR A 3 16.21 -4.40 12.60
CA THR A 3 15.08 -4.46 11.66
C THR A 3 14.31 -3.14 11.71
N THR A 4 14.10 -2.53 10.56
CA THR A 4 13.38 -1.27 10.40
C THR A 4 12.18 -1.48 9.48
N ALA A 5 11.28 -0.52 9.44
CA ALA A 5 10.14 -0.55 8.52
C ALA A 5 9.99 0.80 7.83
N LEU A 6 9.65 0.76 6.55
CA LEU A 6 9.23 1.93 5.81
C LEU A 6 7.78 1.71 5.39
N ILE A 7 6.91 2.58 5.88
CA ILE A 7 5.49 2.58 5.51
C ILE A 7 5.32 3.62 4.39
N MET A 8 4.91 3.17 3.21
CA MET A 8 4.73 4.05 2.06
C MET A 8 3.32 4.64 2.11
N ALA A 9 3.22 5.88 2.53
CA ALA A 9 1.96 6.60 2.70
C ALA A 9 1.89 7.85 1.81
N GLY A 10 2.64 7.84 0.72
CA GLY A 10 2.60 8.88 -0.28
C GLY A 10 1.52 8.61 -1.30
N GLY A 11 1.55 9.36 -2.35
CA GLY A 11 0.59 9.26 -3.44
C GLY A 11 -0.41 10.39 -3.36
N LYS A 12 -0.65 10.96 -4.50
CA LYS A 12 -1.75 11.92 -4.65
C LYS A 12 -3.05 11.14 -4.53
N GLY A 13 -4.06 11.71 -3.90
CA GLY A 13 -5.36 11.09 -3.76
C GLY A 13 -6.10 10.81 -5.09
N GLU A 14 -5.36 10.64 -6.15
CA GLU A 14 -5.90 10.33 -7.48
C GLU A 14 -6.52 8.94 -7.56
N ARG A 15 -6.21 8.11 -6.58
CA ARG A 15 -6.86 6.79 -6.44
C ARG A 15 -8.07 6.82 -5.53
N UNK A 16 -8.36 7.92 -5.36
CA UNK A 16 -9.43 8.14 -4.48
C UNK A 16 -10.68 7.46 -4.89
N UNK A 17 -10.69 7.08 -5.87
CA UNK A 17 -11.82 6.43 -6.35
C UNK A 17 -12.18 5.19 -5.61
N UNK A 18 -11.36 4.91 -5.04
CA UNK A 18 -11.57 3.74 -4.35
C UNK A 18 -12.59 3.89 -3.31
N UNK A 19 -12.46 4.85 -2.62
CA UNK A 19 -13.31 5.02 -1.58
C UNK A 19 -13.86 6.36 -1.54
N TRP A 20 -14.10 7.09 -2.63
CA TRP A 20 -14.94 8.30 -2.64
C TRP A 20 -16.40 7.93 -2.28
N PRO A 21 -17.17 8.75 -1.56
CA PRO A 21 -16.82 10.09 -1.05
C PRO A 21 -16.16 10.13 0.33
N LYS A 22 -15.81 9.01 0.91
CA LYS A 22 -15.03 9.03 2.17
C LYS A 22 -13.58 9.43 1.91
N SER A 23 -12.98 8.93 0.83
CA SER A 23 -11.63 9.37 0.47
C SER A 23 -11.69 10.70 -0.28
N ARG A 24 -10.76 11.57 0.05
CA ARG A 24 -10.66 12.92 -0.52
C ARG A 24 -9.19 13.24 -0.74
N VAL A 25 -8.93 14.28 -1.53
CA VAL A 25 -7.55 14.75 -1.75
C VAL A 25 -6.86 15.08 -0.42
N ASN A 26 -7.59 15.67 0.52
CA ASN A 26 -7.03 16.01 1.83
C ASN A 26 -7.17 14.90 2.88
N MET A 27 -7.80 13.77 2.52
CA MET A 27 -8.00 12.64 3.42
C MET A 27 -7.98 11.35 2.59
N PRO A 28 -6.79 10.97 2.08
CA PRO A 28 -6.72 9.76 1.24
C PRO A 28 -6.90 8.47 2.04
N LYS A 29 -7.07 7.39 1.31
CA LYS A 29 -7.48 6.08 1.82
C LYS A 29 -6.70 5.61 3.06
N GLN A 30 -5.39 5.82 3.08
CA GLN A 30 -4.56 5.32 4.18
C GLN A 30 -4.93 5.93 5.54
N PHE A 31 -5.58 7.10 5.52
CA PHE A 31 -5.99 7.79 6.76
C PHE A 31 -7.45 7.54 7.12
N LEU A 32 -8.14 6.64 6.40
CA LEU A 32 -9.55 6.29 6.64
C LEU A 32 -9.66 5.02 7.47
N SER A 33 -10.72 4.95 8.28
CA SER A 33 -11.13 3.74 8.97
C SER A 33 -12.13 3.01 8.06
N LEU A 34 -11.71 1.87 7.52
CA LEU A 34 -12.52 1.06 6.59
C LEU A 34 -12.91 -0.30 7.19
N THR A 35 -12.47 -0.57 8.41
CA THR A 35 -12.81 -1.80 9.14
C THR A 35 -13.73 -1.46 10.30
N ASP A 36 -14.16 -2.49 11.04
CA ASP A 36 -15.13 -2.30 12.13
C ASP A 36 -14.50 -1.91 13.47
N ASP A 37 -13.15 -1.85 13.53
CA ASP A 37 -12.44 -1.56 14.79
C ASP A 37 -12.17 -0.07 15.02
N GLY A 38 -12.55 0.78 14.09
CA GLY A 38 -12.38 2.23 14.22
C GLY A 38 -10.96 2.74 13.95
N LYS A 39 -10.03 1.85 13.62
CA LYS A 39 -8.65 2.23 13.34
C LYS A 39 -8.47 2.55 11.85
N THR A 40 -7.60 3.51 11.55
CA THR A 40 -7.30 3.85 10.16
C THR A 40 -6.37 2.81 9.54
N MET A 41 -6.31 2.79 8.22
CA MET A 41 -5.48 1.81 7.50
C MET A 41 -4.01 1.94 7.89
N ILE A 42 -3.51 3.17 8.03
CA ILE A 42 -2.10 3.37 8.40
C ILE A 42 -1.85 2.93 9.86
N GLN A 43 -2.82 3.15 10.76
CA GLN A 43 -2.72 2.67 12.14
C GLN A 43 -2.67 1.15 12.19
N LEU A 44 -3.50 0.48 11.41
CA LEU A 44 -3.50 -0.99 11.33
C LEU A 44 -2.16 -1.51 10.79
N THR A 45 -1.57 -0.81 9.83
CA THR A 45 -0.28 -1.21 9.25
C THR A 45 0.83 -1.12 10.29
N VAL A 46 0.91 -0.03 11.04
CA VAL A 46 1.94 0.14 12.07
C VAL A 46 1.74 -0.85 13.22
N GLU A 47 0.49 -1.06 13.65
CA GLU A 47 0.18 -2.04 14.69
C GLU A 47 0.62 -3.45 14.29
N ARG A 48 0.36 -3.82 13.03
CA ARG A 48 0.71 -5.13 12.47
C ARG A 48 2.20 -5.40 12.50
N ILE A 49 3.02 -4.38 12.24
CA ILE A 49 4.48 -4.55 12.18
C ILE A 49 5.12 -4.49 13.57
N SER A 50 4.39 -4.09 14.59
CA SER A 50 4.94 -3.86 15.93
C SER A 50 5.62 -5.07 16.57
N PRO A 51 5.22 -6.34 16.30
CA PRO A 51 5.97 -7.48 16.85
C PRO A 51 7.36 -7.63 16.25
N LEU A 52 7.65 -7.02 15.10
CA LEU A 52 8.90 -7.18 14.35
C LEU A 52 9.81 -5.97 14.46
N VAL A 53 9.24 -4.76 14.61
CA VAL A 53 9.98 -3.52 14.51
C VAL A 53 9.60 -2.61 15.68
N ASP A 54 10.60 -2.11 16.40
CA ASP A 54 10.39 -1.11 17.44
C ASP A 54 9.86 0.17 16.80
N ILE A 55 8.91 0.84 17.44
CA ILE A 55 8.28 2.05 16.90
C ILE A 55 9.31 3.14 16.53
N LYS A 56 10.43 3.20 17.26
CA LYS A 56 11.50 4.17 16.97
C LYS A 56 12.22 3.88 15.65
N ASP A 57 12.05 2.68 15.10
CA ASP A 57 12.66 2.26 13.83
C ASP A 57 11.62 2.13 12.72
N VAL A 58 10.43 2.68 12.92
CA VAL A 58 9.40 2.77 11.88
C VAL A 58 9.50 4.14 11.24
N TYR A 59 9.60 4.15 9.91
CA TYR A 59 9.64 5.35 9.07
C TYR A 59 8.37 5.41 8.24
N VAL A 60 7.84 6.61 8.05
CA VAL A 60 6.66 6.82 7.21
C VAL A 60 7.03 7.83 6.14
N ALA A 61 6.97 7.40 4.87
CA ALA A 61 7.18 8.32 3.75
C ALA A 61 5.80 8.78 3.25
N THR A 62 5.60 10.07 3.20
CA THR A 62 4.30 10.64 2.84
C THR A 62 4.50 11.94 2.04
N ASN A 63 3.43 12.44 1.45
CA ASN A 63 3.44 13.78 0.87
C ASN A 63 3.51 14.81 2.01
N LYS A 64 4.23 15.88 1.79
CA LYS A 64 4.40 16.94 2.82
C LYS A 64 3.07 17.48 3.33
N ASN A 65 2.03 17.45 2.49
CA ASN A 65 0.69 17.93 2.87
C ASN A 65 0.00 17.03 3.90
N TYR A 66 0.47 15.80 4.07
CA TYR A 66 -0.13 14.84 5.00
C TYR A 66 0.68 14.66 6.28
N ARG A 67 1.73 15.45 6.47
CA ARG A 67 2.59 15.34 7.66
C ARG A 67 1.78 15.41 8.96
N GLU A 68 0.87 16.36 9.05
CA GLU A 68 0.08 16.54 10.27
C GLU A 68 -0.88 15.38 10.50
N LEU A 69 -1.45 14.80 9.43
CA LEU A 69 -2.28 13.61 9.57
C LEU A 69 -1.47 12.44 10.13
N VAL A 70 -0.25 12.24 9.63
CA VAL A 70 0.62 11.17 10.14
C VAL A 70 0.92 11.39 11.63
N LYS A 71 1.30 12.60 12.02
CA LYS A 71 1.57 12.92 13.43
C LYS A 71 0.36 12.66 14.33
N GLN A 72 -0.81 13.03 13.84
CA GLN A 72 -2.07 12.89 14.56
C GLN A 72 -2.46 11.44 14.75
N GLN A 73 -2.33 10.63 13.69
CA GLN A 73 -2.76 9.24 13.69
C GLN A 73 -1.71 8.29 14.27
N LEU A 74 -0.43 8.67 14.18
CA LEU A 74 0.69 7.84 14.64
C LEU A 74 1.58 8.63 15.61
N PRO A 75 1.05 9.01 16.78
CA PRO A 75 1.82 9.89 17.69
C PRO A 75 3.09 9.26 18.27
N GLY A 76 3.23 7.94 18.19
CA GLY A 76 4.43 7.25 18.66
C GLY A 76 5.61 7.25 17.69
N ILE A 77 5.40 7.64 16.44
CA ILE A 77 6.49 7.70 15.45
C ILE A 77 7.35 8.93 15.72
N PRO A 78 8.69 8.78 15.82
CA PRO A 78 9.56 9.97 15.96
C PRO A 78 9.36 10.94 14.78
N GLU A 79 9.34 12.24 15.07
CA GLU A 79 9.11 13.22 14.00
C GLU A 79 10.15 13.15 12.88
N GLU A 80 11.42 12.86 13.23
CA GLU A 80 12.48 12.72 12.23
C GLU A 80 12.29 11.51 11.31
N ASN A 81 11.41 10.58 11.68
CA ASN A 81 11.08 9.40 10.86
C ASN A 81 9.88 9.64 9.93
N ILE A 82 9.26 10.81 10.00
CA ILE A 82 8.19 11.18 9.05
C ILE A 82 8.87 11.88 7.88
N LEU A 83 9.00 11.16 6.77
CA LEU A 83 9.76 11.60 5.60
C LEU A 83 8.80 12.23 4.60
N CYS A 84 8.91 13.55 4.41
CA CYS A 84 7.94 14.32 3.64
C CYS A 84 8.42 14.56 2.22
N GLU A 85 7.88 13.79 1.28
CA GLU A 85 8.19 13.96 -0.14
C GLU A 85 7.67 15.30 -0.64
N PRO A 86 8.53 16.14 -1.24
CA PRO A 86 8.06 17.42 -1.78
C PRO A 86 7.07 17.24 -2.94
N VAL A 87 7.22 16.15 -3.68
CA VAL A 87 6.37 15.79 -4.83
C VAL A 87 6.40 14.28 -4.96
N GLY A 88 5.34 13.69 -5.47
CA GLY A 88 5.30 12.24 -5.70
C GLY A 88 6.20 11.85 -6.87
N ARG A 89 7.04 10.81 -6.67
CA ARG A 89 7.95 10.28 -7.69
C ARG A 89 7.85 8.76 -7.81
N ASN A 90 6.71 8.20 -7.47
CA ASN A 90 6.46 6.76 -7.49
C ASN A 90 7.30 6.03 -6.42
N THR A 91 7.34 4.71 -6.43
CA THR A 91 7.85 3.95 -5.29
C THR A 91 9.37 3.84 -5.21
N ALA A 92 10.11 3.91 -6.33
CA ALA A 92 11.57 3.81 -6.22
C ALA A 92 12.17 4.98 -5.44
N PRO A 93 11.89 6.26 -5.77
CA PRO A 93 12.41 7.34 -4.94
C PRO A 93 11.92 7.31 -3.50
N CYS A 94 10.70 6.84 -3.26
CA CYS A 94 10.15 6.67 -1.91
C CYS A 94 11.01 5.68 -1.10
N VAL A 95 11.27 4.51 -1.69
CA VAL A 95 12.12 3.48 -1.08
C VAL A 95 13.54 4.03 -0.86
N GLY A 96 14.09 4.71 -1.85
CA GLY A 96 15.42 5.31 -1.74
C GLY A 96 15.52 6.31 -0.60
N LEU A 97 14.51 7.16 -0.45
CA LEU A 97 14.46 8.13 0.65
C LEU A 97 14.48 7.43 2.01
N GLY A 98 13.66 6.40 2.17
CA GLY A 98 13.67 5.58 3.39
C GLY A 98 15.03 4.95 3.62
N ALA A 99 15.63 4.38 2.57
CA ALA A 99 16.91 3.68 2.68
C ALA A 99 18.03 4.61 3.14
N VAL A 100 18.11 5.83 2.61
CA VAL A 100 19.19 6.74 3.02
C VAL A 100 19.00 7.26 4.45
N HIS A 101 17.74 7.40 4.90
CA HIS A 101 17.50 7.77 6.31
C HIS A 101 17.91 6.64 7.25
N VAL A 102 17.59 5.37 6.92
CA VAL A 102 18.02 4.23 7.73
C VAL A 102 19.56 4.13 7.71
N ALA A 103 20.17 4.29 6.54
CA ALA A 103 21.63 4.21 6.39
C ALA A 103 22.35 5.35 7.13
N SER A 104 21.68 6.44 7.41
CA SER A 104 22.24 7.54 8.20
C SER A 104 22.30 7.19 9.68
N LYS A 105 21.50 6.22 10.12
CA LYS A 105 21.41 5.84 11.54
C LYS A 105 22.14 4.52 11.85
N TYR A 106 22.15 3.59 10.92
CA TYR A 106 22.73 2.25 11.12
C TYR A 106 23.72 1.92 9.99
N ASP A 107 24.81 1.25 10.32
CA ASP A 107 25.78 0.80 9.31
C ASP A 107 25.14 -0.15 8.30
N ASP A 108 24.25 -1.04 8.78
CA ASP A 108 23.37 -1.80 7.93
C ASP A 108 22.15 -2.20 8.76
N ALA A 109 21.05 -2.50 8.08
CA ALA A 109 19.81 -2.87 8.75
C ALA A 109 18.91 -3.56 7.74
N VAL A 110 18.00 -4.40 8.22
CA VAL A 110 16.93 -4.94 7.39
C VAL A 110 15.82 -3.89 7.30
N MET A 111 15.27 -3.74 6.13
CA MET A 111 14.22 -2.80 5.84
C MET A 111 13.00 -3.55 5.32
N ILE A 112 11.89 -3.51 6.08
CA ILE A 112 10.60 -4.02 5.66
C ILE A 112 9.85 -2.87 5.02
N VAL A 113 9.41 -3.02 3.78
CA VAL A 113 8.72 -1.95 3.02
C VAL A 113 7.27 -2.38 2.81
N LEU A 114 6.34 -1.57 3.29
CA LEU A 114 4.90 -1.89 3.28
C LEU A 114 4.08 -0.74 2.70
N PRO A 115 3.08 -1.05 1.87
CA PRO A 115 2.02 -0.07 1.60
C PRO A 115 1.25 0.25 2.88
N SER A 116 0.69 1.43 2.96
CA SER A 116 -0.01 1.92 4.16
C SER A 116 -1.51 1.63 4.17
N ASP A 117 -2.03 1.06 3.08
CA ASP A 117 -3.48 1.02 2.85
C ASP A 117 -4.01 -0.33 2.40
N HIS A 118 -3.34 -1.41 2.82
CA HIS A 118 -3.81 -2.79 2.58
C HIS A 118 -4.32 -3.41 3.88
N LEU A 119 -5.23 -4.36 3.76
CA LEU A 119 -5.77 -5.08 4.90
C LEU A 119 -5.15 -6.46 4.98
N ILE A 120 -4.86 -6.89 6.21
CA ILE A 120 -4.38 -8.24 6.52
C ILE A 120 -5.32 -8.81 7.59
N LYS A 121 -5.88 -9.98 7.35
CA LYS A 121 -6.81 -10.59 8.31
C LYS A 121 -6.10 -11.34 9.43
N ASN A 122 -4.98 -12.00 9.12
CA ASN A 122 -4.26 -12.82 10.10
C ASN A 122 -2.88 -12.22 10.40
N ASN A 123 -2.83 -11.37 11.42
CA ASN A 123 -1.60 -10.67 11.79
C ASN A 123 -0.50 -11.61 12.30
N GLU A 124 -0.88 -12.74 12.91
CA GLU A 124 0.09 -13.72 13.43
C GLU A 124 0.84 -14.40 12.27
N VAL A 125 0.09 -14.85 11.26
CA VAL A 125 0.71 -15.47 10.08
C VAL A 125 1.53 -14.43 9.31
N PHE A 126 1.07 -13.18 9.25
CA PHE A 126 1.84 -12.08 8.66
C PHE A 126 3.19 -11.94 9.37
N ALA A 127 3.19 -11.87 10.70
CA ALA A 127 4.42 -11.72 11.47
C ALA A 127 5.38 -12.89 11.22
N ASP A 128 4.89 -14.12 11.21
CA ASP A 128 5.72 -15.30 10.95
C ASP A 128 6.32 -15.26 9.54
N THR A 129 5.54 -14.87 8.55
CA THR A 129 6.02 -14.74 7.16
C THR A 129 7.13 -13.70 7.07
N PHE A 130 6.95 -12.56 7.72
CA PHE A 130 7.95 -11.49 7.65
C PHE A 130 9.19 -11.78 8.49
N LYS A 131 9.08 -12.56 9.57
CA LYS A 131 10.27 -13.05 10.28
C LYS A 131 11.15 -13.86 9.34
N GLU A 132 10.53 -14.76 8.56
CA GLU A 132 11.28 -15.57 7.59
C GLU A 132 11.89 -14.70 6.49
N ALA A 133 11.13 -13.72 5.99
CA ALA A 133 11.64 -12.79 4.97
C ALA A 133 12.86 -12.02 5.47
N VAL A 134 12.84 -11.59 6.74
CA VAL A 134 13.98 -10.91 7.38
C VAL A 134 15.20 -11.84 7.41
N GLN A 135 15.01 -13.11 7.80
CA GLN A 135 16.10 -14.07 7.84
C GLN A 135 16.75 -14.24 6.46
N ILE A 136 15.94 -14.35 5.40
CA ILE A 136 16.46 -14.50 4.04
C ILE A 136 17.23 -13.24 3.62
N ALA A 137 16.73 -12.06 3.96
CA ALA A 137 17.41 -10.81 3.65
C ALA A 137 18.76 -10.72 4.37
N GLU A 138 18.83 -11.19 5.62
CA GLU A 138 20.07 -11.16 6.41
C GLU A 138 21.14 -12.11 5.87
N GLU A 139 20.77 -13.16 5.16
CA GLU A 139 21.69 -14.18 4.68
C GLU A 139 22.59 -13.72 3.53
N GLY A 140 22.27 -12.60 2.90
CA GLY A 140 23.06 -12.13 1.76
C GLY A 140 22.39 -10.99 1.03
N ALA A 141 22.83 -10.76 -0.20
CA ALA A 141 22.29 -9.67 -1.04
C ALA A 141 21.00 -10.11 -1.73
N ASN A 142 20.00 -10.48 -0.95
CA ASN A 142 18.73 -10.99 -1.42
C ASN A 142 17.66 -9.90 -1.35
N LEU A 143 16.87 -9.76 -2.42
CA LEU A 143 15.65 -8.97 -2.39
C LEU A 143 14.50 -9.96 -2.15
N VAL A 144 13.67 -9.68 -1.15
CA VAL A 144 12.55 -10.57 -0.82
C VAL A 144 11.25 -9.83 -1.06
N THR A 145 10.33 -10.47 -1.75
CA THR A 145 8.97 -9.96 -1.90
C THR A 145 8.00 -10.98 -1.31
N VAL A 146 6.83 -10.52 -0.89
CA VAL A 146 5.77 -11.40 -0.42
C VAL A 146 4.69 -11.45 -1.49
N GLY A 147 4.42 -12.65 -1.98
CA GLY A 147 3.43 -12.86 -3.02
C GLY A 147 2.16 -13.48 -2.45
N ILE A 148 1.03 -13.14 -3.05
CA ILE A 148 -0.28 -13.63 -2.60
C ILE A 148 -0.79 -14.64 -3.60
N THR A 149 -1.24 -15.80 -3.13
CA THR A 149 -1.79 -16.83 -3.99
C THR A 149 -3.07 -16.32 -4.67
N PRO A 150 -3.09 -16.23 -6.01
CA PRO A 150 -4.28 -15.75 -6.70
C PRO A 150 -5.44 -16.75 -6.57
N ASN A 151 -6.65 -16.23 -6.38
CA ASN A 151 -7.84 -17.07 -6.36
C ASN A 151 -8.87 -16.65 -7.43
N TYR A 152 -8.51 -15.67 -8.25
CA TYR A 152 -9.28 -15.29 -9.44
C TYR A 152 -8.33 -14.57 -10.40
N PRO A 153 -8.70 -14.44 -11.69
CA PRO A 153 -7.79 -13.85 -12.69
C PRO A 153 -7.85 -12.32 -12.66
N GLU A 154 -7.27 -11.72 -11.63
CA GLU A 154 -7.23 -10.26 -11.46
C GLU A 154 -6.32 -9.63 -12.52
N THR A 155 -6.81 -8.59 -13.19
CA THR A 155 -6.05 -7.85 -14.21
C THR A 155 -5.49 -6.53 -13.69
N GLY A 156 -5.87 -6.12 -12.48
CA GLY A 156 -5.40 -4.88 -11.87
C GLY A 156 -4.13 -5.02 -11.06
N TYR A 157 -3.63 -6.24 -10.87
CA TYR A 157 -2.43 -6.50 -10.08
C TYR A 157 -1.26 -6.95 -10.95
N GLY A 158 -0.04 -6.75 -10.44
CA GLY A 158 1.14 -7.41 -10.98
C GLY A 158 1.20 -8.86 -10.52
N TYR A 159 1.89 -9.68 -11.28
CA TYR A 159 2.11 -11.10 -10.98
C TYR A 159 3.60 -11.40 -10.91
N ILE A 160 3.95 -12.36 -10.05
CA ILE A 160 5.32 -12.83 -9.85
C ILE A 160 5.37 -14.30 -10.26
N LYS A 161 6.18 -14.61 -11.29
CA LYS A 161 6.45 -15.99 -11.71
C LYS A 161 7.60 -16.52 -10.87
N TYR A 162 7.43 -17.66 -10.21
CA TYR A 162 8.48 -18.25 -9.39
C TYR A 162 8.84 -19.65 -9.87
N ASN A 163 10.06 -20.08 -9.52
CA ASN A 163 10.57 -21.41 -9.82
C ASN A 163 10.32 -22.31 -8.61
N GLN A 164 9.37 -23.23 -8.72
CA GLN A 164 8.99 -24.09 -7.61
C GLN A 164 10.07 -25.11 -7.24
N ASP A 165 11.07 -25.31 -8.10
CA ASP A 165 12.16 -26.25 -7.86
C ASP A 165 13.39 -25.55 -7.25
N ASP A 166 13.40 -24.24 -7.16
CA ASP A 166 14.49 -23.46 -6.59
C ASP A 166 13.99 -22.73 -5.34
N LYS A 167 14.23 -23.35 -4.21
CA LYS A 167 13.62 -22.94 -2.95
C LYS A 167 14.67 -22.71 -1.87
N LYS A 168 14.50 -21.66 -1.09
CA LYS A 168 15.32 -21.34 0.08
C LYS A 168 14.36 -21.21 1.25
N ASN A 169 14.37 -22.21 2.13
CA ASN A 169 13.35 -22.35 3.19
C ASN A 169 11.96 -22.38 2.54
N ASN A 170 11.07 -21.44 2.84
CA ASN A 170 9.75 -21.38 2.23
C ASN A 170 9.65 -20.36 1.10
N ALA A 171 10.79 -19.74 0.72
CA ALA A 171 10.84 -18.77 -0.36
C ALA A 171 11.31 -19.42 -1.65
N TYR A 172 10.75 -18.98 -2.76
CA TYR A 172 11.08 -19.48 -4.09
C TYR A 172 11.83 -18.40 -4.87
N SER A 173 12.80 -18.82 -5.69
CA SER A 173 13.47 -17.90 -6.57
C SER A 173 12.47 -17.33 -7.60
N VAL A 174 12.56 -16.03 -7.87
CA VAL A 174 11.67 -15.35 -8.81
C VAL A 174 12.26 -15.38 -10.20
N GLU A 175 11.45 -15.77 -11.20
CA GLU A 175 11.85 -15.78 -12.60
C GLU A 175 11.54 -14.47 -13.29
N LYS A 176 10.37 -13.89 -13.03
CA LYS A 176 9.98 -12.61 -13.64
C LYS A 176 8.81 -11.96 -12.93
N PHE A 177 8.68 -10.66 -13.17
CA PHE A 177 7.51 -9.86 -12.78
C PHE A 177 6.73 -9.53 -14.05
N VAL A 178 5.40 -9.59 -13.97
CA VAL A 178 4.52 -9.23 -15.07
C VAL A 178 3.48 -8.25 -14.53
N GLU A 179 3.42 -7.05 -15.09
CA GLU A 179 2.51 -6.03 -14.61
C GLU A 179 1.19 -6.08 -15.36
N LYS A 180 0.11 -6.18 -14.63
CA LYS A 180 -1.26 -6.02 -15.11
C LYS A 180 -1.56 -6.74 -16.44
N PRO A 181 -1.58 -8.07 -16.45
CA PRO A 181 -1.86 -8.83 -17.67
C PRO A 181 -3.31 -8.66 -18.14
N ASP A 182 -3.58 -9.01 -19.38
CA ASP A 182 -4.96 -9.07 -19.84
C ASP A 182 -5.67 -10.30 -19.23
N LEU A 183 -6.99 -10.37 -19.38
CA LEU A 183 -7.80 -11.41 -18.71
C LEU A 183 -7.39 -12.83 -19.14
N GLU A 184 -7.15 -13.06 -20.42
CA GLU A 184 -6.77 -14.40 -20.90
C GLU A 184 -5.41 -14.80 -20.34
N THR A 185 -4.47 -13.89 -20.29
CA THR A 185 -3.16 -14.13 -19.68
C THR A 185 -3.29 -14.40 -18.18
N ALA A 186 -4.12 -13.61 -17.47
CA ALA A 186 -4.35 -13.83 -16.03
C ALA A 186 -4.96 -15.21 -15.78
N LYS A 187 -5.89 -15.65 -16.61
CA LYS A 187 -6.47 -17.00 -16.53
C LYS A 187 -5.40 -18.07 -16.69
N SER A 188 -4.48 -17.89 -17.64
CA SER A 188 -3.39 -18.84 -17.87
C SER A 188 -2.44 -18.90 -16.66
N TYR A 189 -2.20 -17.77 -16.00
CA TYR A 189 -1.36 -17.73 -14.79
C TYR A 189 -1.99 -18.52 -13.65
N LEU A 190 -3.30 -18.39 -13.47
CA LEU A 190 -4.03 -19.17 -12.47
C LEU A 190 -3.89 -20.68 -12.73
N ALA A 191 -4.09 -21.09 -13.98
CA ALA A 191 -4.01 -22.49 -14.38
C ALA A 191 -2.59 -23.05 -14.20
N ASP A 192 -1.57 -22.25 -14.45
CA ASP A 192 -0.16 -22.64 -14.34
C ASP A 192 0.21 -22.99 -12.89
N GLY A 193 -0.25 -22.21 -11.92
CA GLY A 193 -0.02 -22.47 -10.50
C GLY A 193 1.32 -22.00 -9.94
N THR A 194 2.18 -21.36 -10.77
CA THR A 194 3.48 -20.85 -10.32
C THR A 194 3.57 -19.34 -10.37
N TYR A 195 2.42 -18.66 -10.27
CA TYR A 195 2.33 -17.21 -10.21
C TYR A 195 1.69 -16.78 -8.90
N LEU A 196 2.21 -15.70 -8.34
CA LEU A 196 1.63 -15.04 -7.16
C LEU A 196 1.29 -13.59 -7.54
N TRP A 197 0.30 -13.02 -6.90
CA TRP A 197 0.07 -11.58 -7.02
C TRP A 197 1.21 -10.83 -6.32
N ASN A 198 1.66 -9.75 -6.93
CA ASN A 198 2.62 -8.85 -6.32
C ASN A 198 1.90 -7.99 -5.27
N SER A 199 2.21 -8.19 -4.01
CA SER A 199 1.54 -7.48 -2.91
C SER A 199 2.08 -6.06 -2.69
N GLY A 200 3.22 -5.74 -3.30
CA GLY A 200 3.90 -4.47 -3.04
C GLY A 200 4.65 -4.44 -1.72
N MET A 201 4.84 -5.58 -1.07
CA MET A 201 5.57 -5.68 0.20
C MET A 201 6.94 -6.31 -0.04
N PHE A 202 7.99 -5.71 0.52
CA PHE A 202 9.37 -6.12 0.26
C PHE A 202 10.19 -6.14 1.54
N VAL A 203 11.25 -6.96 1.53
CA VAL A 203 12.23 -6.99 2.61
C VAL A 203 13.63 -7.10 1.98
N TRP A 204 14.55 -6.29 2.45
CA TRP A 204 15.95 -6.31 2.00
C TRP A 204 16.83 -5.64 3.04
N ASN A 205 18.13 -5.88 2.94
CA ASN A 205 19.09 -5.07 3.68
C ASN A 205 19.23 -3.71 3.01
N VAL A 206 19.43 -2.68 3.80
CA VAL A 206 19.61 -1.32 3.27
C VAL A 206 20.80 -1.27 2.31
N SER A 207 21.90 -1.93 2.65
CA SER A 207 23.06 -2.00 1.77
C SER A 207 22.70 -2.64 0.42
N THR A 208 21.88 -3.68 0.43
CA THR A 208 21.47 -4.38 -0.78
C THR A 208 20.64 -3.46 -1.70
N ILE A 209 19.63 -2.78 -1.13
CA ILE A 209 18.78 -1.93 -1.99
C ILE A 209 19.55 -0.71 -2.50
N LEU A 210 20.45 -0.14 -1.69
CA LEU A 210 21.27 0.99 -2.16
C LEU A 210 22.23 0.56 -3.28
N ASP A 211 22.81 -0.65 -3.19
CA ASP A 211 23.62 -1.20 -4.27
C ASP A 211 22.79 -1.39 -5.53
N CYS A 212 21.54 -1.80 -5.42
CA CYS A 212 20.63 -1.92 -6.55
C CYS A 212 20.34 -0.55 -7.19
N PHE A 213 20.13 0.49 -6.39
CA PHE A 213 19.98 1.84 -6.93
C PHE A 213 21.23 2.25 -7.72
N LYS A 214 22.40 2.00 -7.15
CA LYS A 214 23.67 2.35 -7.81
C LYS A 214 23.80 1.64 -9.15
N LYS A 215 23.43 0.36 -9.20
CA LYS A 215 23.58 -0.47 -10.41
C LYS A 215 22.50 -0.16 -11.46
N PHE A 216 21.24 -0.04 -11.06
CA PHE A 216 20.12 -0.01 -11.99
C PHE A 216 19.51 1.38 -12.19
N MET A 217 19.69 2.29 -11.24
CA MET A 217 19.17 3.66 -11.29
C MET A 217 20.27 4.63 -10.84
N PRO A 218 21.40 4.71 -11.58
CA PRO A 218 22.56 5.47 -11.09
C PRO A 218 22.30 6.97 -10.88
N ASP A 219 21.47 7.59 -11.73
CA ASP A 219 21.15 9.02 -11.55
C ASP A 219 20.32 9.24 -10.28
N THR A 220 19.36 8.34 -10.02
CA THR A 220 18.59 8.39 -8.76
C THR A 220 19.53 8.18 -7.58
N TYR A 221 20.45 7.23 -7.68
CA TYR A 221 21.41 6.97 -6.61
C TYR A 221 22.24 8.23 -6.28
N GLU A 222 22.72 8.95 -7.29
CA GLU A 222 23.49 10.19 -7.06
C GLU A 222 22.66 11.23 -6.31
N GLY A 223 21.40 11.40 -6.68
CA GLY A 223 20.49 12.29 -5.96
C GLY A 223 20.26 11.86 -4.53
N LEU A 224 20.10 10.55 -4.31
CA LEU A 224 19.92 9.99 -2.98
C LEU A 224 21.16 10.22 -2.09
N LEU A 225 22.37 10.13 -2.66
CA LEU A 225 23.60 10.40 -1.89
C LEU A 225 23.65 11.85 -1.42
N LYS A 226 23.19 12.79 -2.24
CA LYS A 226 23.13 14.21 -1.84
C LYS A 226 22.13 14.39 -0.69
N ILE A 227 20.98 13.72 -0.78
CA ILE A 227 19.97 13.78 0.28
C ILE A 227 20.55 13.18 1.58
N LYS A 228 21.22 12.01 1.46
CA LYS A 228 21.82 11.32 2.61
C LYS A 228 22.82 12.24 3.34
N ALA A 229 23.67 12.91 2.60
CA ALA A 229 24.70 13.79 3.18
C ALA A 229 24.08 14.91 4.02
N ALA A 230 22.85 15.32 3.69
CA ALA A 230 22.17 16.42 4.40
C ALA A 230 21.32 15.95 5.59
N VAL A 231 21.07 14.63 5.73
CA VAL A 231 20.21 14.10 6.80
C VAL A 231 20.79 14.49 8.17
N GLY A 232 19.96 15.06 9.02
CA GLY A 232 20.33 15.49 10.35
C GLY A 232 21.05 16.82 10.41
N THR A 233 21.25 17.49 9.28
CA THR A 233 21.89 18.82 9.23
C THR A 233 20.83 19.92 9.06
N ALA A 234 21.23 21.18 9.23
CA ALA A 234 20.35 22.32 9.01
C ALA A 234 19.87 22.42 7.56
N ASP A 235 20.60 21.81 6.61
CA ASP A 235 20.28 21.89 5.19
C ASP A 235 19.38 20.75 4.71
N GLU A 236 18.99 19.84 5.58
CA GLU A 236 18.24 18.63 5.20
C GLU A 236 17.03 18.93 4.34
N ASN A 237 16.19 19.86 4.79
CA ASN A 237 14.94 20.18 4.09
C ASN A 237 15.21 20.85 2.74
N ALA A 238 16.17 21.78 2.70
CA ALA A 238 16.52 22.50 1.47
C ALA A 238 17.08 21.54 0.41
N VAL A 239 17.93 20.59 0.82
CA VAL A 239 18.50 19.60 -0.10
C VAL A 239 17.39 18.67 -0.61
N LEU A 240 16.51 18.20 0.27
CA LEU A 240 15.40 17.34 -0.13
C LEU A 240 14.51 18.03 -1.16
N GLU A 241 14.15 19.30 -0.92
CA GLU A 241 13.32 20.09 -1.84
C GLU A 241 14.02 20.31 -3.20
N ALA A 242 15.34 20.40 -3.21
CA ALA A 242 16.11 20.62 -4.43
C ALA A 242 16.32 19.33 -5.23
N GLU A 243 16.62 18.21 -4.56
CA GLU A 243 17.04 16.98 -5.22
C GLU A 243 15.90 16.03 -5.54
N PHE A 244 14.94 15.86 -4.64
CA PHE A 244 13.89 14.85 -4.78
C PHE A 244 13.03 15.05 -6.03
N PRO A 245 12.60 16.29 -6.37
CA PRO A 245 11.79 16.48 -7.58
C PRO A 245 12.52 16.13 -8.88
N ASN A 246 13.85 16.07 -8.86
CA ASN A 246 14.65 15.71 -10.04
C ASN A 246 14.85 14.21 -10.20
N LEU A 247 14.47 13.41 -9.21
CA LEU A 247 14.61 11.95 -9.32
C LEU A 247 13.63 11.41 -10.35
N GLU A 248 14.05 10.36 -11.06
CA GLU A 248 13.20 9.68 -12.04
C GLU A 248 11.95 9.14 -11.37
N SER A 249 10.78 9.45 -11.90
CA SER A 249 9.52 8.92 -11.42
C SER A 249 9.36 7.49 -11.92
N GLN A 250 9.65 6.52 -11.06
CA GLN A 250 9.67 5.11 -11.46
C GLN A 250 9.27 4.24 -10.28
N SER A 251 8.56 3.14 -10.56
CA SER A 251 8.27 2.15 -9.52
C SER A 251 9.53 1.35 -9.19
N VAL A 252 9.64 0.89 -7.95
CA VAL A 252 10.73 0.01 -7.55
C VAL A 252 10.66 -1.33 -8.32
N ASP A 253 9.46 -1.73 -8.72
CA ASP A 253 9.27 -2.95 -9.51
C ASP A 253 9.98 -2.83 -10.86
N TYR A 254 9.69 -1.78 -11.63
CA TYR A 254 10.31 -1.58 -12.94
C TYR A 254 11.76 -1.13 -12.84
N GLY A 255 12.06 -0.28 -11.88
CA GLY A 255 13.41 0.28 -11.76
C GLY A 255 14.45 -0.69 -11.24
N ILE A 256 14.04 -1.61 -10.36
CA ILE A 256 14.97 -2.50 -9.66
C ILE A 256 14.53 -3.97 -9.75
N MET A 257 13.30 -4.30 -9.31
CA MET A 257 12.93 -5.70 -9.13
C MET A 257 12.97 -6.51 -10.43
N GLU A 258 12.58 -5.93 -11.55
CA GLU A 258 12.61 -6.62 -12.83
C GLU A 258 14.03 -6.86 -13.35
N LYS A 259 15.01 -6.13 -12.82
CA LYS A 259 16.40 -6.18 -13.29
C LYS A 259 17.35 -6.93 -12.37
N ALA A 260 16.99 -7.09 -11.11
CA ALA A 260 17.88 -7.68 -10.11
C ALA A 260 18.02 -9.19 -10.29
N ASP A 261 19.14 -9.74 -9.81
CA ASP A 261 19.49 -11.15 -10.03
C ASP A 261 19.04 -12.09 -8.92
N SER A 262 19.02 -11.64 -7.66
CA SER A 262 18.73 -12.51 -6.53
C SER A 262 17.45 -12.07 -5.83
N ILE A 263 16.33 -12.57 -6.31
CA ILE A 263 15.01 -12.23 -5.79
C ILE A 263 14.32 -13.52 -5.36
N TYR A 264 13.77 -13.49 -4.14
CA TYR A 264 12.95 -14.57 -3.59
C TYR A 264 11.55 -14.06 -3.28
N THR A 265 10.55 -14.92 -3.45
CA THR A 265 9.18 -14.62 -3.05
C THR A 265 8.71 -15.62 -2.01
N LEU A 266 8.09 -15.10 -0.93
CA LEU A 266 7.42 -15.91 0.07
C LEU A 266 5.92 -15.85 -0.18
N PRO A 267 5.25 -16.99 -0.36
CA PRO A 267 3.78 -16.94 -0.40
C PRO A 267 3.22 -16.50 0.94
N GLY A 268 2.35 -15.50 0.91
CA GLY A 268 1.68 -14.98 2.10
C GLY A 268 0.23 -15.44 2.15
N ASN A 269 -0.12 -16.20 3.18
CA ASN A 269 -1.46 -16.74 3.35
C ASN A 269 -2.11 -16.15 4.60
N PHE A 270 -2.17 -14.82 4.64
CA PHE A 270 -2.64 -14.08 5.83
C PHE A 270 -3.88 -13.22 5.55
N GLY A 271 -4.59 -13.49 4.45
CA GLY A 271 -5.83 -12.79 4.16
C GLY A 271 -5.62 -11.37 3.70
N TRP A 272 -4.78 -11.20 2.68
CA TRP A 272 -4.45 -9.89 2.12
C TRP A 272 -5.55 -9.37 1.19
N ASP A 273 -5.85 -8.07 1.30
CA ASP A 273 -6.76 -7.39 0.38
C ASP A 273 -6.25 -5.95 0.22
N ASP A 274 -6.16 -5.48 -1.01
CA ASP A 274 -5.69 -4.11 -1.27
C ASP A 274 -6.77 -3.05 -1.00
N VAL A 275 -7.99 -3.48 -0.71
CA VAL A 275 -9.15 -2.61 -0.41
C VAL A 275 -9.29 -1.49 -1.46
N GLY A 276 -9.30 -1.90 -2.72
CA GLY A 276 -9.26 -0.97 -3.85
C GLY A 276 -10.59 -0.37 -4.26
N SER A 277 -11.69 -0.74 -3.60
CA SER A 277 -13.02 -0.27 -4.01
C SER A 277 -14.05 -0.53 -2.90
N TRP A 278 -15.23 0.04 -3.05
CA TRP A 278 -16.35 -0.25 -2.15
C TRP A 278 -16.77 -1.72 -2.21
N LEU A 279 -16.53 -2.42 -3.31
CA LEU A 279 -16.79 -3.86 -3.39
C LEU A 279 -15.87 -4.63 -2.43
N ALA A 280 -14.63 -4.18 -2.31
CA ALA A 280 -13.70 -4.78 -1.34
C ALA A 280 -14.19 -4.58 0.09
N VAL A 281 -14.74 -3.42 0.41
CA VAL A 281 -15.34 -3.17 1.73
C VAL A 281 -16.44 -4.19 2.01
N GLY A 282 -17.23 -4.52 0.98
CA GLY A 282 -18.25 -5.57 1.08
C GLY A 282 -17.69 -6.95 1.38
N ARG A 283 -16.44 -7.22 0.94
CA ARG A 283 -15.77 -8.51 1.19
C ARG A 283 -15.17 -8.60 2.60
N ILE A 284 -14.65 -7.48 3.10
CA ILE A 284 -13.86 -7.49 4.33
C ILE A 284 -14.70 -7.28 5.60
N LYS A 285 -15.88 -6.67 5.48
CA LYS A 285 -16.76 -6.42 6.63
C LYS A 285 -17.76 -7.55 6.81
N LYS A 286 -18.29 -7.65 8.01
CA LYS A 286 -19.28 -8.67 8.35
C LYS A 286 -20.61 -8.40 7.63
N ASN A 287 -21.16 -9.45 7.04
CA ASN A 287 -22.46 -9.40 6.37
C ASN A 287 -23.58 -9.79 7.33
N ASP A 288 -24.75 -9.18 7.14
CA ASP A 288 -25.96 -9.63 7.84
C ASP A 288 -26.58 -10.85 7.12
N ASP A 289 -27.71 -11.36 7.62
CA ASP A 289 -28.37 -12.56 7.08
C ASP A 289 -28.88 -12.36 5.65
N ASN A 290 -28.98 -11.12 5.19
CA ASN A 290 -29.39 -10.78 3.82
C ASN A 290 -28.19 -10.39 2.95
N SER A 291 -26.98 -10.73 3.38
CA SER A 291 -25.73 -10.45 2.68
C SER A 291 -25.47 -8.95 2.51
N ASN A 292 -25.98 -8.11 3.39
CA ASN A 292 -25.71 -6.68 3.40
C ASN A 292 -24.54 -6.38 4.34
N VAL A 293 -23.72 -5.42 3.97
CA VAL A 293 -22.77 -4.78 4.88
C VAL A 293 -23.38 -3.43 5.26
N ILE A 294 -23.67 -3.25 6.53
CA ILE A 294 -24.36 -2.05 7.01
C ILE A 294 -23.52 -1.41 8.12
N ASN A 295 -23.23 -0.13 7.95
CA ASN A 295 -22.53 0.66 8.96
C ASN A 295 -23.25 2.00 9.11
N GLY A 296 -23.41 2.44 10.36
CA GLY A 296 -24.07 3.71 10.66
C GLY A 296 -25.54 3.53 11.00
N ASN A 297 -26.29 4.63 10.98
CA ASN A 297 -27.71 4.68 11.35
C ASN A 297 -28.57 4.29 10.14
N VAL A 298 -28.90 2.99 10.02
CA VAL A 298 -29.54 2.45 8.82
C VAL A 298 -30.76 1.59 9.18
N VAL A 299 -31.84 1.77 8.48
CA VAL A 299 -33.00 0.88 8.51
C VAL A 299 -33.19 0.31 7.11
N ALA A 300 -33.04 -1.00 6.97
CA ALA A 300 -33.08 -1.67 5.67
C ALA A 300 -34.27 -2.64 5.62
N VAL A 301 -35.20 -2.39 4.69
CA VAL A 301 -36.39 -3.21 4.50
C VAL A 301 -36.32 -3.86 3.13
N ASN A 302 -36.50 -5.18 3.07
CA ASN A 302 -36.47 -5.93 1.82
C ASN A 302 -35.25 -5.57 0.96
N THR A 303 -34.09 -5.47 1.62
CA THR A 303 -32.81 -5.03 1.03
C THR A 303 -31.81 -6.19 1.12
N ARG A 304 -31.12 -6.49 0.02
CA ARG A 304 -30.25 -7.66 -0.04
C ARG A 304 -29.00 -7.38 -0.87
N GLY A 305 -27.85 -7.87 -0.40
CA GLY A 305 -26.58 -7.80 -1.12
C GLY A 305 -26.02 -6.39 -1.25
N CYS A 306 -26.40 -5.48 -0.35
CA CYS A 306 -26.01 -4.08 -0.44
C CYS A 306 -24.84 -3.74 0.49
N VAL A 307 -24.08 -2.71 0.12
CA VAL A 307 -23.07 -2.10 0.99
C VAL A 307 -23.60 -0.70 1.33
N ILE A 308 -23.90 -0.47 2.58
CA ILE A 308 -24.46 0.81 3.04
C ILE A 308 -23.54 1.38 4.11
N GLU A 309 -22.83 2.43 3.78
CA GLU A 309 -21.89 3.12 4.66
C GLU A 309 -22.46 4.49 4.99
N GLY A 310 -22.97 4.64 6.18
CA GLY A 310 -23.55 5.89 6.65
C GLY A 310 -22.85 6.43 7.89
N GLY A 311 -23.45 7.44 8.46
CA GLY A 311 -23.00 8.07 9.69
C GLY A 311 -24.17 8.24 10.65
N GLU A 312 -24.31 9.44 11.19
CA GLU A 312 -25.40 9.75 12.16
C GLU A 312 -26.75 9.93 11.48
N LYS A 313 -26.75 10.44 10.25
CA LYS A 313 -27.98 10.67 9.50
C LYS A 313 -28.64 9.33 9.19
N LEU A 314 -29.96 9.24 9.41
CA LEU A 314 -30.68 8.00 9.10
C LEU A 314 -30.72 7.75 7.61
N ILE A 315 -30.34 6.53 7.22
CA ILE A 315 -30.50 6.03 5.85
C ILE A 315 -31.56 4.92 5.91
N ALA A 316 -32.62 5.08 5.14
CA ALA A 316 -33.65 4.06 5.02
C ALA A 316 -33.66 3.51 3.61
N THR A 317 -33.64 2.19 3.47
CA THR A 317 -33.72 1.55 2.15
C THR A 317 -34.90 0.59 2.10
N VAL A 318 -35.53 0.52 0.94
CA VAL A 318 -36.66 -0.38 0.69
C VAL A 318 -36.47 -1.04 -0.67
N GLY A 319 -36.41 -2.37 -0.67
CA GLY A 319 -36.44 -3.13 -1.93
C GLY A 319 -35.16 -3.06 -2.76
N LEU A 320 -34.01 -2.73 -2.17
CA LEU A 320 -32.75 -2.61 -2.91
C LEU A 320 -32.05 -3.96 -3.07
N ARG A 321 -31.39 -4.11 -4.20
CA ARG A 321 -30.56 -5.28 -4.52
C ARG A 321 -29.23 -4.82 -5.09
N ASP A 322 -28.13 -5.33 -4.49
CA ASP A 322 -26.78 -5.15 -5.03
C ASP A 322 -26.41 -3.68 -5.28
N ILE A 323 -26.74 -2.82 -4.32
CA ILE A 323 -26.51 -1.38 -4.38
C ILE A 323 -25.42 -1.01 -3.36
N VAL A 324 -24.59 -0.04 -3.73
CA VAL A 324 -23.63 0.60 -2.81
C VAL A 324 -24.17 2.00 -2.50
N VAL A 325 -24.35 2.29 -1.23
CA VAL A 325 -24.74 3.62 -0.74
C VAL A 325 -23.66 4.08 0.24
N VAL A 326 -23.04 5.22 -0.02
CA VAL A 326 -22.05 5.80 0.89
C VAL A 326 -22.45 7.24 1.17
N ASP A 327 -22.75 7.53 2.43
CA ASP A 327 -23.19 8.86 2.84
C ASP A 327 -22.11 9.52 3.71
N THR A 328 -21.77 10.75 3.36
CA THR A 328 -20.88 11.58 4.16
C THR A 328 -21.59 12.88 4.49
N LYS A 329 -20.91 13.76 5.21
CA LYS A 329 -21.50 15.03 5.63
C LYS A 329 -21.95 15.88 4.43
N ASP A 330 -21.21 15.82 3.32
CA ASP A 330 -21.41 16.74 2.20
C ASP A 330 -21.69 16.05 0.85
N ALA A 331 -21.64 14.73 0.80
CA ALA A 331 -21.85 14.01 -0.46
C ALA A 331 -22.41 12.63 -0.21
N THR A 332 -23.27 12.16 -1.11
CA THR A 332 -23.81 10.80 -1.08
C THR A 332 -23.54 10.14 -2.43
N LEU A 333 -22.95 8.95 -2.38
CA LEU A 333 -22.75 8.10 -3.56
C LEU A 333 -23.81 7.01 -3.56
N ILE A 334 -24.47 6.79 -4.69
CA ILE A 334 -25.37 5.66 -4.91
C ILE A 334 -24.98 5.03 -6.25
N THR A 335 -24.64 3.75 -6.23
CA THR A 335 -24.28 3.03 -7.45
C THR A 335 -24.66 1.56 -7.33
N THR A 336 -24.84 0.89 -8.45
CA THR A 336 -24.93 -0.57 -8.44
C THR A 336 -23.53 -1.15 -8.21
N LYS A 337 -23.46 -2.36 -7.69
CA LYS A 337 -22.17 -3.05 -7.56
C LYS A 337 -21.49 -3.22 -8.93
N GLU A 338 -22.31 -3.47 -9.97
CA GLU A 338 -21.81 -3.65 -11.33
C GLU A 338 -21.09 -2.41 -11.85
N ASN A 339 -21.57 -1.22 -11.50
CA ASN A 339 -21.02 0.04 -12.02
C ASN A 339 -20.11 0.77 -11.01
N ALA A 340 -19.77 0.13 -9.90
CA ALA A 340 -18.95 0.79 -8.87
C ALA A 340 -17.57 1.24 -9.39
N GLY A 341 -17.06 0.58 -10.45
CA GLY A 341 -15.80 0.98 -11.06
C GLY A 341 -15.85 2.32 -11.80
N GLU A 342 -17.07 2.84 -12.05
CA GLU A 342 -17.24 4.09 -12.78
C GLU A 342 -17.21 5.34 -11.89
N ILE A 343 -16.96 5.20 -10.61
CA ILE A 343 -16.86 6.34 -9.68
C ILE A 343 -15.82 7.38 -10.19
N LYS A 344 -14.77 6.91 -10.86
CA LYS A 344 -13.76 7.81 -11.45
C LYS A 344 -14.38 8.82 -12.42
N GLN A 345 -15.48 8.45 -13.08
CA GLN A 345 -16.19 9.38 -14.00
C GLN A 345 -16.92 10.48 -13.23
N VAL A 346 -17.42 10.16 -12.03
CA VAL A 346 -18.02 11.17 -11.14
C VAL A 346 -16.96 12.22 -10.77
N LEU A 347 -15.76 11.75 -10.39
CA LEU A 347 -14.67 12.65 -10.02
C LEU A 347 -14.25 13.53 -11.21
N ALA A 348 -14.21 12.96 -12.42
CA ALA A 348 -13.91 13.73 -13.63
C ALA A 348 -14.94 14.83 -13.85
N LYS A 349 -16.23 14.50 -13.71
CA LYS A 349 -17.31 15.48 -13.86
C LYS A 349 -17.25 16.60 -12.81
N LEU A 350 -16.95 16.22 -11.56
CA LEU A 350 -16.80 17.22 -10.50
C LEU A 350 -15.72 18.25 -10.86
N ARG A 351 -14.58 17.77 -11.41
CA ARG A 351 -13.50 18.65 -11.86
C ARG A 351 -13.96 19.57 -13.01
N GLU A 352 -14.63 19.00 -14.01
CA GLU A 352 -15.14 19.76 -15.16
C GLU A 352 -16.13 20.86 -14.73
N GLU A 353 -16.94 20.56 -13.71
CA GLU A 353 -17.93 21.51 -13.19
C GLU A 353 -17.36 22.47 -12.15
N GLY A 354 -16.07 22.36 -11.84
CA GLY A 354 -15.42 23.22 -10.86
C GLY A 354 -15.82 22.94 -9.42
N LYS A 355 -16.39 21.76 -9.15
CA LYS A 355 -16.85 21.36 -7.81
C LYS A 355 -15.74 20.70 -7.02
N ASN A 356 -14.60 21.37 -6.92
CA ASN A 356 -13.39 20.80 -6.33
C ASN A 356 -13.49 20.56 -4.82
N GLU A 357 -14.45 21.21 -4.16
CA GLU A 357 -14.68 21.02 -2.72
C GLU A 357 -15.12 19.61 -2.37
N TYR A 358 -15.58 18.84 -3.36
CA TYR A 358 -16.01 17.45 -3.14
C TYR A 358 -14.95 16.41 -3.50
N LEU A 359 -13.75 16.85 -3.95
CA LEU A 359 -12.67 15.95 -4.36
C LEU A 359 -11.76 15.52 -3.21
#